data_a6c3f8612c48e2a99571a1d756cbf9a3
#
_entry.id   a6c3f8612c48e2a99571a1d756cbf9a3
#
_cell.length_a   1.000
_cell.length_b   1.000
_cell.length_c   1.000
_cell.angle_alpha   90.00
_cell.angle_beta   90.00
_cell.angle_gamma   90.00
#
_symmetry.space_group_name_H-M   'P 1'
#
loop_
_entity.id
_entity.type
_entity.pdbx_description
1 polymer ?
#
loop_
_entity_poly.entity_id
_entity_poly.type
_entity_poly.pdbx_seq_one_letter_code
_entity_poly.pdbx_strand_id
1 'polypeptide(L)'
;MKGINMNKYKEVYQSIKELIKNEKIKPGNYLKKEADLANDYSCSVLTVRKALSMLENEGYIQKIKGKRSFVLGKGDLKNISLTSIQTFQELNKLKNIDVKTNLISLYIVQGNKELMEKFHVSKEADFYKVVRTYSLNGKVVQLATSYFDRRIVPFLSEEIAKKSIYEYLEKELKLKISYSQREIKFRKSTDEEKNYINLENIDRVVVIDTHAYLSNGNLFQYETITYHPDEFTFTAIAKR
;
A
#
# COMPACT_ATOMS: atom_id res chain seq x y z
N MET A 1 25.72 9.14 -22.58
CA MET A 1 25.05 8.41 -21.48
C MET A 1 23.56 8.70 -21.55
N LYS A 2 22.71 7.75 -21.99
CA LYS A 2 21.24 7.93 -21.96
C LYS A 2 20.80 7.88 -20.50
N GLY A 3 20.40 9.03 -19.96
CA GLY A 3 19.87 9.15 -18.61
C GLY A 3 18.72 8.16 -18.38
N ILE A 4 18.58 7.65 -17.16
CA ILE A 4 17.45 6.79 -16.77
C ILE A 4 16.19 7.63 -16.92
N ASN A 5 15.40 7.37 -17.97
CA ASN A 5 14.10 8.00 -18.13
C ASN A 5 13.21 7.49 -16.99
N MET A 6 12.93 8.35 -16.01
CA MET A 6 12.23 7.99 -14.76
C MET A 6 10.82 7.40 -14.97
N ASN A 7 10.24 7.56 -16.17
CA ASN A 7 8.97 6.93 -16.53
C ASN A 7 9.15 5.54 -17.18
N LYS A 8 10.27 5.30 -17.89
CA LYS A 8 10.42 4.10 -18.71
C LYS A 8 10.53 2.79 -17.90
N TYR A 9 11.20 2.78 -16.73
CA TYR A 9 11.24 1.58 -15.90
C TYR A 9 9.87 1.25 -15.28
N LYS A 10 9.02 2.24 -15.02
CA LYS A 10 7.65 2.02 -14.54
C LYS A 10 6.79 1.40 -15.64
N GLU A 11 6.95 1.84 -16.88
CA GLU A 11 6.27 1.27 -18.04
C GLU A 11 6.66 -0.22 -18.24
N VAL A 12 7.95 -0.53 -18.21
CA VAL A 12 8.46 -1.91 -18.30
C VAL A 12 7.93 -2.76 -17.16
N TYR A 13 8.00 -2.26 -15.92
CA TYR A 13 7.46 -2.92 -14.74
C TYR A 13 5.98 -3.24 -14.90
N GLN A 14 5.16 -2.24 -15.27
CA GLN A 14 3.72 -2.40 -15.40
C GLN A 14 3.37 -3.40 -16.50
N SER A 15 4.01 -3.31 -17.66
CA SER A 15 3.79 -4.20 -18.78
C SER A 15 4.09 -5.67 -18.41
N ILE A 16 5.24 -5.96 -17.80
CA ILE A 16 5.60 -7.31 -17.40
C ILE A 16 4.64 -7.81 -16.28
N LYS A 17 4.28 -6.96 -15.34
CA LYS A 17 3.32 -7.27 -14.29
C LYS A 17 1.96 -7.69 -14.85
N GLU A 18 1.46 -7.00 -15.88
CA GLU A 18 0.23 -7.33 -16.56
C GLU A 18 0.32 -8.65 -17.33
N LEU A 19 1.45 -8.91 -18.00
CA LEU A 19 1.67 -10.19 -18.68
C LEU A 19 1.63 -11.37 -17.70
N ILE A 20 2.17 -11.20 -16.49
CA ILE A 20 2.12 -12.23 -15.43
C ILE A 20 0.70 -12.36 -14.88
N LYS A 21 0.03 -11.24 -14.57
CA LYS A 21 -1.33 -11.23 -14.01
C LYS A 21 -2.35 -11.87 -14.95
N ASN A 22 -2.22 -11.60 -16.24
CA ASN A 22 -3.11 -12.14 -17.29
C ASN A 22 -2.68 -13.54 -17.76
N GLU A 23 -1.75 -14.18 -17.06
CA GLU A 23 -1.20 -15.51 -17.35
C GLU A 23 -0.62 -15.68 -18.76
N LYS A 24 -0.32 -14.56 -19.46
CA LYS A 24 0.43 -14.60 -20.71
C LYS A 24 1.85 -15.11 -20.48
N ILE A 25 2.41 -14.87 -19.29
CA ILE A 25 3.61 -15.52 -18.78
C ILE A 25 3.19 -16.28 -17.51
N LYS A 26 3.10 -17.59 -17.61
CA LYS A 26 2.60 -18.45 -16.52
C LYS A 26 3.62 -18.59 -15.38
N PRO A 27 3.15 -18.80 -14.14
CA PRO A 27 4.02 -19.25 -13.04
C PRO A 27 4.84 -20.48 -13.45
N GLY A 28 6.08 -20.56 -12.94
CA GLY A 28 7.00 -21.62 -13.32
C GLY A 28 7.81 -21.33 -14.58
N ASN A 29 7.47 -20.31 -15.35
CA ASN A 29 8.23 -19.93 -16.55
C ASN A 29 9.32 -18.89 -16.23
N TYR A 30 10.22 -18.72 -17.17
CA TYR A 30 11.27 -17.70 -17.11
C TYR A 30 10.92 -16.49 -17.98
N LEU A 31 11.21 -15.30 -17.50
CA LEU A 31 11.20 -14.11 -18.35
C LEU A 31 12.29 -14.20 -19.42
N LYS A 32 12.17 -13.40 -20.48
CA LYS A 32 13.27 -13.19 -21.45
C LYS A 32 14.53 -12.68 -20.73
N LYS A 33 15.69 -12.80 -21.36
CA LYS A 33 16.94 -12.23 -20.84
C LYS A 33 16.81 -10.70 -20.72
N GLU A 34 17.54 -10.10 -19.78
CA GLU A 34 17.51 -8.63 -19.56
C GLU A 34 17.84 -7.85 -20.84
N ALA A 35 18.76 -8.36 -21.67
CA ALA A 35 19.12 -7.74 -22.94
C ALA A 35 17.95 -7.80 -23.96
N ASP A 36 17.25 -8.93 -24.05
CA ASP A 36 16.10 -9.10 -24.94
C ASP A 36 14.94 -8.18 -24.51
N LEU A 37 14.67 -8.10 -23.19
CA LEU A 37 13.69 -7.16 -22.65
C LEU A 37 14.08 -5.72 -22.93
N ALA A 38 15.36 -5.37 -22.83
CA ALA A 38 15.85 -4.02 -23.13
C ALA A 38 15.58 -3.64 -24.60
N ASN A 39 15.74 -4.60 -25.51
CA ASN A 39 15.42 -4.43 -26.93
C ASN A 39 13.89 -4.32 -27.14
N ASP A 40 13.10 -5.24 -26.58
CA ASP A 40 11.64 -5.24 -26.71
C ASP A 40 11.01 -3.91 -26.25
N TYR A 41 11.52 -3.34 -25.16
CA TYR A 41 11.02 -2.08 -24.59
C TYR A 41 11.78 -0.83 -25.03
N SER A 42 12.74 -0.96 -25.97
CA SER A 42 13.58 0.12 -26.46
C SER A 42 14.18 0.98 -25.34
N CYS A 43 14.79 0.30 -24.35
CA CYS A 43 15.38 0.94 -23.18
C CYS A 43 16.74 0.33 -22.79
N SER A 44 17.40 0.89 -21.79
CA SER A 44 18.68 0.35 -21.29
C SER A 44 18.45 -0.90 -20.44
N VAL A 45 19.42 -1.81 -20.40
CA VAL A 45 19.44 -2.97 -19.47
C VAL A 45 19.29 -2.53 -18.01
N LEU A 46 19.86 -1.36 -17.66
CA LEU A 46 19.73 -0.82 -16.29
C LEU A 46 18.26 -0.45 -15.97
N THR A 47 17.53 0.09 -16.95
CA THR A 47 16.09 0.37 -16.84
C THR A 47 15.29 -0.90 -16.60
N VAL A 48 15.59 -1.98 -17.35
CA VAL A 48 14.98 -3.30 -17.16
C VAL A 48 15.31 -3.85 -15.78
N ARG A 49 16.57 -3.80 -15.34
CA ARG A 49 16.99 -4.27 -14.01
C ARG A 49 16.21 -3.59 -12.88
N LYS A 50 15.97 -2.28 -13.00
CA LYS A 50 15.18 -1.52 -12.03
C LYS A 50 13.72 -2.00 -12.01
N ALA A 51 13.12 -2.21 -13.17
CA ALA A 51 11.77 -2.75 -13.29
C ALA A 51 11.66 -4.17 -12.71
N LEU A 52 12.62 -5.05 -13.04
CA LEU A 52 12.66 -6.41 -12.50
C LEU A 52 12.89 -6.44 -10.98
N SER A 53 13.66 -5.50 -10.43
CA SER A 53 13.83 -5.39 -8.96
C SER A 53 12.52 -5.03 -8.28
N MET A 54 11.69 -4.18 -8.88
CA MET A 54 10.36 -3.89 -8.34
C MET A 54 9.46 -5.13 -8.38
N LEU A 55 9.46 -5.87 -9.50
CA LEU A 55 8.69 -7.12 -9.63
C LEU A 55 9.16 -8.18 -8.63
N GLU A 56 10.47 -8.26 -8.36
CA GLU A 56 11.04 -9.17 -7.36
C GLU A 56 10.65 -8.77 -5.94
N ASN A 57 10.68 -7.49 -5.61
CA ASN A 57 10.26 -6.98 -4.30
C ASN A 57 8.77 -7.22 -4.04
N GLU A 58 7.95 -7.19 -5.08
CA GLU A 58 6.52 -7.50 -4.99
C GLU A 58 6.21 -9.00 -5.11
N GLY A 59 7.24 -9.83 -5.30
CA GLY A 59 7.08 -11.29 -5.34
C GLY A 59 6.51 -11.85 -6.63
N TYR A 60 6.48 -11.09 -7.72
CA TYR A 60 6.06 -11.62 -9.02
C TYR A 60 7.12 -12.52 -9.68
N ILE A 61 8.37 -12.22 -9.41
CA ILE A 61 9.51 -12.96 -9.95
C ILE A 61 10.59 -13.20 -8.90
N GLN A 62 11.45 -14.16 -9.17
CA GLN A 62 12.70 -14.39 -8.44
C GLN A 62 13.87 -14.23 -9.41
N LYS A 63 14.83 -13.38 -9.06
CA LYS A 63 16.10 -13.29 -9.79
C LYS A 63 17.03 -14.43 -9.36
N ILE A 64 17.53 -15.17 -10.33
CA ILE A 64 18.50 -16.24 -10.10
C ILE A 64 19.84 -15.78 -10.67
N LYS A 65 20.89 -15.73 -9.83
CA LYS A 65 22.24 -15.32 -10.27
C LYS A 65 22.69 -16.15 -11.48
N GLY A 66 23.06 -15.47 -12.57
CA GLY A 66 23.52 -16.12 -13.80
C GLY A 66 22.41 -16.76 -14.66
N LYS A 67 21.14 -16.63 -14.27
CA LYS A 67 19.98 -17.16 -15.02
C LYS A 67 18.94 -16.08 -15.29
N ARG A 68 17.92 -16.43 -16.06
CA ARG A 68 16.76 -15.57 -16.29
C ARG A 68 15.89 -15.48 -15.03
N SER A 69 15.15 -14.40 -14.88
CA SER A 69 14.19 -14.24 -13.77
C SER A 69 13.06 -15.26 -13.89
N PHE A 70 12.75 -15.94 -12.80
CA PHE A 70 11.72 -16.98 -12.70
C PHE A 70 10.41 -16.34 -12.23
N VAL A 71 9.28 -16.68 -12.88
CA VAL A 71 7.96 -16.17 -12.53
C VAL A 71 7.35 -16.99 -11.40
N LEU A 72 7.07 -16.34 -10.27
CA LEU A 72 6.56 -16.98 -9.05
C LEU A 72 5.03 -17.15 -9.04
N GLY A 73 4.31 -16.39 -9.88
CA GLY A 73 2.86 -16.44 -9.98
C GLY A 73 2.12 -15.27 -9.33
N LYS A 74 0.81 -15.33 -9.37
CA LYS A 74 -0.06 -14.36 -8.71
C LYS A 74 -0.02 -14.55 -7.19
N GLY A 75 0.25 -13.49 -6.46
CA GLY A 75 -0.46 -13.32 -5.21
C GLY A 75 -1.94 -13.08 -5.55
N ASP A 76 -2.88 -13.81 -4.93
CA ASP A 76 -4.31 -13.61 -5.11
C ASP A 76 -4.72 -12.14 -5.00
N LEU A 77 -5.81 -11.77 -5.70
CA LEU A 77 -6.35 -10.40 -5.70
C LEU A 77 -6.73 -9.90 -4.28
N LYS A 78 -6.92 -10.82 -3.33
CA LYS A 78 -7.11 -10.54 -1.89
C LYS A 78 -5.80 -10.24 -1.15
N ASN A 79 -4.62 -10.46 -1.76
CA ASN A 79 -3.34 -10.25 -1.11
C ASN A 79 -3.03 -8.77 -0.93
N ILE A 80 -2.97 -8.36 0.31
CA ILE A 80 -2.48 -7.05 0.72
C ILE A 80 -0.97 -7.08 0.60
N SER A 81 -0.42 -6.22 -0.28
CA SER A 81 1.02 -6.02 -0.30
C SER A 81 1.43 -5.26 0.95
N LEU A 82 2.08 -5.96 1.88
CA LEU A 82 2.71 -5.31 3.03
C LEU A 82 4.11 -4.79 2.71
N THR A 83 4.61 -5.08 1.52
CA THR A 83 5.96 -4.69 1.07
C THR A 83 5.97 -3.38 0.28
N SER A 84 4.80 -2.81 -0.03
CA SER A 84 4.67 -1.51 -0.70
C SER A 84 3.61 -0.65 -0.02
N ILE A 85 3.87 0.65 0.01
CA ILE A 85 2.89 1.64 0.44
C ILE A 85 1.99 1.94 -0.76
N GLN A 86 0.85 1.27 -0.85
CA GLN A 86 -0.15 1.50 -1.90
C GLN A 86 -1.47 1.89 -1.26
N THR A 87 -2.06 2.95 -1.78
CA THR A 87 -3.40 3.37 -1.37
C THR A 87 -4.45 2.47 -2.02
N PHE A 88 -5.61 2.37 -1.38
CA PHE A 88 -6.73 1.59 -1.91
C PHE A 88 -7.19 2.10 -3.29
N GLN A 89 -7.07 3.40 -3.55
CA GLN A 89 -7.37 4.00 -4.85
C GLN A 89 -6.34 3.64 -5.94
N GLU A 90 -5.07 3.52 -5.59
CA GLU A 90 -4.06 3.01 -6.51
C GLU A 90 -4.32 1.55 -6.87
N LEU A 91 -4.76 0.75 -5.91
CA LEU A 91 -5.19 -0.63 -6.15
C LEU A 91 -6.41 -0.69 -7.09
N ASN A 92 -7.38 0.21 -6.95
CA ASN A 92 -8.53 0.30 -7.84
C ASN A 92 -8.10 0.58 -9.29
N LYS A 93 -7.29 1.62 -9.50
CA LYS A 93 -6.76 1.97 -10.84
C LYS A 93 -5.98 0.81 -11.49
N LEU A 94 -5.28 0.01 -10.67
CA LEU A 94 -4.44 -1.10 -11.15
C LEU A 94 -5.23 -2.39 -11.45
N LYS A 95 -6.37 -2.62 -10.80
CA LYS A 95 -7.05 -3.93 -10.79
C LYS A 95 -8.43 -3.92 -11.44
N ASN A 96 -8.96 -2.75 -11.82
CA ASN A 96 -10.32 -2.56 -12.36
C ASN A 96 -11.42 -3.21 -11.46
N ILE A 97 -11.28 -3.03 -10.15
CA ILE A 97 -12.18 -3.57 -9.12
C ILE A 97 -13.06 -2.42 -8.61
N ASP A 98 -14.35 -2.65 -8.38
CA ASP A 98 -15.24 -1.63 -7.79
C ASP A 98 -14.90 -1.44 -6.30
N VAL A 99 -13.98 -0.51 -6.08
CA VAL A 99 -13.52 -0.11 -4.74
C VAL A 99 -14.08 1.26 -4.41
N LYS A 100 -14.84 1.36 -3.32
CA LYS A 100 -15.38 2.63 -2.81
C LYS A 100 -14.77 2.97 -1.47
N THR A 101 -14.41 4.24 -1.32
CA THR A 101 -13.97 4.83 -0.05
C THR A 101 -15.11 5.68 0.49
N ASN A 102 -15.53 5.42 1.72
CA ASN A 102 -16.52 6.23 2.41
C ASN A 102 -15.88 6.89 3.64
N LEU A 103 -15.95 8.22 3.72
CA LEU A 103 -15.51 8.98 4.89
C LEU A 103 -16.60 8.92 5.97
N ILE A 104 -16.23 8.39 7.14
CA ILE A 104 -17.11 8.33 8.31
C ILE A 104 -16.98 9.61 9.13
N SER A 105 -15.72 10.00 9.44
CA SER A 105 -15.47 11.21 10.21
C SER A 105 -14.09 11.80 9.93
N LEU A 106 -14.00 13.12 10.10
CA LEU A 106 -12.75 13.88 10.12
C LEU A 106 -12.85 14.93 11.22
N TYR A 107 -11.96 14.86 12.20
CA TYR A 107 -11.89 15.88 13.26
C TYR A 107 -10.48 15.99 13.85
N ILE A 108 -10.27 17.02 14.65
CA ILE A 108 -8.99 17.28 15.32
C ILE A 108 -9.04 16.66 16.72
N VAL A 109 -7.99 15.89 17.05
CA VAL A 109 -7.75 15.33 18.37
C VAL A 109 -6.61 16.13 19.01
N GLN A 110 -6.88 16.70 20.18
CA GLN A 110 -5.93 17.52 20.93
C GLN A 110 -5.47 16.79 22.21
N GLY A 111 -4.21 16.96 22.57
CA GLY A 111 -3.67 16.53 23.86
C GLY A 111 -3.80 15.03 24.17
N ASN A 112 -3.93 14.17 23.18
CA ASN A 112 -4.06 12.73 23.39
C ASN A 112 -2.69 12.09 23.71
N LYS A 113 -2.51 11.66 24.97
CA LYS A 113 -1.24 11.10 25.47
C LYS A 113 -0.76 9.88 24.68
N GLU A 114 -1.65 8.96 24.33
CA GLU A 114 -1.31 7.75 23.60
C GLU A 114 -0.79 8.08 22.19
N LEU A 115 -1.45 9.03 21.50
CA LEU A 115 -0.98 9.51 20.20
C LEU A 115 0.36 10.23 20.32
N MET A 116 0.53 11.06 21.34
CA MET A 116 1.79 11.77 21.54
C MET A 116 2.95 10.82 21.79
N GLU A 117 2.73 9.73 22.55
CA GLU A 117 3.73 8.67 22.74
C GLU A 117 4.04 7.95 21.43
N LYS A 118 3.02 7.56 20.65
CA LYS A 118 3.19 6.91 19.34
C LYS A 118 3.95 7.78 18.34
N PHE A 119 3.70 9.09 18.34
CA PHE A 119 4.36 10.04 17.46
C PHE A 119 5.68 10.60 18.03
N HIS A 120 6.06 10.23 19.26
CA HIS A 120 7.22 10.75 19.98
C HIS A 120 7.24 12.29 20.03
N VAL A 121 6.10 12.89 20.35
CA VAL A 121 5.92 14.36 20.32
C VAL A 121 5.44 14.90 21.65
N SER A 122 5.59 16.23 21.84
CA SER A 122 5.21 16.94 23.07
C SER A 122 3.70 17.02 23.26
N LYS A 123 3.28 17.45 24.47
CA LYS A 123 1.87 17.59 24.87
C LYS A 123 1.04 18.57 24.04
N GLU A 124 1.64 19.41 23.22
CA GLU A 124 0.98 20.45 22.41
C GLU A 124 0.65 20.00 20.98
N ALA A 125 0.90 18.73 20.67
CA ALA A 125 0.64 18.24 19.33
C ALA A 125 -0.83 17.89 19.11
N ASP A 126 -1.36 18.38 18.02
CA ASP A 126 -2.69 18.07 17.50
C ASP A 126 -2.61 17.10 16.32
N PHE A 127 -3.64 16.30 16.16
CA PHE A 127 -3.72 15.32 15.09
C PHE A 127 -5.06 15.42 14.36
N TYR A 128 -5.08 15.31 13.04
CA TYR A 128 -6.30 14.94 12.34
C TYR A 128 -6.59 13.47 12.57
N LYS A 129 -7.79 13.14 13.06
CA LYS A 129 -8.33 11.77 13.04
C LYS A 129 -9.26 11.63 11.85
N VAL A 130 -8.99 10.67 10.99
CA VAL A 130 -9.79 10.33 9.81
C VAL A 130 -10.26 8.90 9.94
N VAL A 131 -11.56 8.67 9.93
CA VAL A 131 -12.16 7.33 9.94
C VAL A 131 -12.81 7.08 8.57
N ARG A 132 -12.43 5.99 7.92
CA ARG A 132 -12.93 5.61 6.60
C ARG A 132 -13.25 4.13 6.53
N THR A 133 -14.28 3.80 5.75
CA THR A 133 -14.51 2.42 5.32
C THR A 133 -14.13 2.25 3.86
N TYR A 134 -13.71 1.04 3.53
CA TYR A 134 -13.43 0.63 2.16
C TYR A 134 -14.30 -0.56 1.81
N SER A 135 -15.00 -0.44 0.70
CA SER A 135 -15.88 -1.50 0.19
C SER A 135 -15.32 -2.09 -1.08
N LEU A 136 -15.51 -3.39 -1.24
CA LEU A 136 -15.18 -4.16 -2.43
C LEU A 136 -16.46 -4.82 -2.93
N ASN A 137 -16.87 -4.52 -4.16
CA ASN A 137 -18.11 -5.05 -4.75
C ASN A 137 -19.34 -4.83 -3.83
N GLY A 138 -19.41 -3.66 -3.20
CA GLY A 138 -20.51 -3.27 -2.30
C GLY A 138 -20.41 -3.78 -0.86
N LYS A 139 -19.50 -4.71 -0.54
CA LYS A 139 -19.26 -5.19 0.84
C LYS A 139 -18.16 -4.37 1.50
N VAL A 140 -18.40 -3.87 2.71
CA VAL A 140 -17.35 -3.23 3.53
C VAL A 140 -16.37 -4.30 3.99
N VAL A 141 -15.10 -4.15 3.60
CA VAL A 141 -14.02 -5.12 3.89
C VAL A 141 -12.98 -4.58 4.86
N GLN A 142 -12.94 -3.24 5.04
CA GLN A 142 -11.97 -2.58 5.90
C GLN A 142 -12.57 -1.37 6.60
N LEU A 143 -12.14 -1.16 7.85
CA LEU A 143 -12.29 0.09 8.59
C LEU A 143 -10.88 0.64 8.88
N ALA A 144 -10.59 1.85 8.46
CA ALA A 144 -9.31 2.51 8.70
C ALA A 144 -9.49 3.74 9.59
N THR A 145 -8.72 3.80 10.65
CA THR A 145 -8.57 4.97 11.53
C THR A 145 -7.16 5.51 11.38
N SER A 146 -7.02 6.66 10.73
CA SER A 146 -5.74 7.30 10.47
C SER A 146 -5.58 8.56 11.32
N TYR A 147 -4.38 8.77 11.85
CA TYR A 147 -3.99 9.98 12.56
C TYR A 147 -2.85 10.65 11.80
N PHE A 148 -2.98 11.95 11.53
CA PHE A 148 -1.97 12.75 10.84
C PHE A 148 -1.48 13.86 11.74
N ASP A 149 -0.16 14.02 11.89
CA ASP A 149 0.45 15.10 12.66
C ASP A 149 0.21 16.43 11.96
N ARG A 150 -0.51 17.34 12.59
CA ARG A 150 -0.87 18.65 12.03
C ARG A 150 0.31 19.59 11.81
N ARG A 151 1.44 19.35 12.43
CA ARG A 151 2.67 20.11 12.17
C ARG A 151 3.27 19.77 10.80
N ILE A 152 2.97 18.56 10.29
CA ILE A 152 3.43 18.05 8.98
C ILE A 152 2.33 18.16 7.94
N VAL A 153 1.09 17.88 8.33
CA VAL A 153 -0.12 17.98 7.50
C VAL A 153 -0.99 19.11 8.06
N PRO A 154 -0.71 20.38 7.72
CA PRO A 154 -1.33 21.54 8.37
C PRO A 154 -2.82 21.70 8.03
N PHE A 155 -3.24 21.16 6.89
CA PHE A 155 -4.62 21.25 6.43
C PHE A 155 -5.08 19.91 5.87
N LEU A 156 -6.31 19.51 6.24
CA LEU A 156 -7.00 18.35 5.69
C LEU A 156 -8.50 18.61 5.74
N SER A 157 -9.16 18.59 4.58
CA SER A 157 -10.60 18.74 4.46
C SER A 157 -11.31 17.41 4.19
N GLU A 158 -12.62 17.38 4.37
CA GLU A 158 -13.42 16.21 4.00
C GLU A 158 -13.30 15.87 2.52
N GLU A 159 -13.21 16.88 1.62
CA GLU A 159 -13.01 16.62 0.19
C GLU A 159 -11.72 15.86 -0.09
N ILE A 160 -10.63 16.24 0.58
CA ILE A 160 -9.34 15.55 0.47
C ILE A 160 -9.46 14.15 1.08
N ALA A 161 -10.11 14.02 2.25
CA ALA A 161 -10.27 12.75 2.95
C ALA A 161 -11.18 11.75 2.21
N LYS A 162 -12.15 12.23 1.42
CA LYS A 162 -12.99 11.41 0.51
C LYS A 162 -12.22 10.92 -0.72
N LYS A 163 -11.10 11.57 -1.05
CA LYS A 163 -10.21 11.21 -2.17
C LYS A 163 -8.94 10.52 -1.65
N SER A 164 -7.84 10.66 -2.38
CA SER A 164 -6.53 10.13 -1.96
C SER A 164 -5.78 11.15 -1.11
N ILE A 165 -5.72 10.92 0.21
CA ILE A 165 -4.93 11.75 1.11
C ILE A 165 -3.44 11.72 0.68
N TYR A 166 -2.89 10.56 0.31
CA TYR A 166 -1.49 10.45 -0.11
C TYR A 166 -1.21 11.24 -1.40
N GLU A 167 -2.15 11.25 -2.34
CA GLU A 167 -2.01 12.08 -3.56
C GLU A 167 -1.93 13.57 -3.21
N TYR A 168 -2.74 14.03 -2.25
CA TYR A 168 -2.67 15.39 -1.70
C TYR A 168 -1.32 15.67 -1.03
N LEU A 169 -0.87 14.76 -0.14
CA LEU A 169 0.40 14.92 0.56
C LEU A 169 1.59 15.02 -0.42
N GLU A 170 1.60 14.19 -1.47
CA GLU A 170 2.70 14.16 -2.44
C GLU A 170 2.59 15.27 -3.49
N LYS A 171 1.39 15.55 -4.02
CA LYS A 171 1.22 16.50 -5.11
C LYS A 171 1.08 17.94 -4.65
N GLU A 172 0.33 18.20 -3.56
CA GLU A 172 0.07 19.55 -3.07
C GLU A 172 1.12 19.97 -2.02
N LEU A 173 1.32 19.15 -0.99
CA LEU A 173 2.26 19.47 0.09
C LEU A 173 3.72 19.10 -0.26
N LYS A 174 3.97 18.44 -1.42
CA LYS A 174 5.31 18.01 -1.88
C LYS A 174 6.06 17.14 -0.87
N LEU A 175 5.35 16.44 0.00
CA LEU A 175 5.95 15.53 0.96
C LEU A 175 6.49 14.28 0.27
N LYS A 176 7.64 13.81 0.70
CA LYS A 176 8.28 12.59 0.16
C LYS A 176 8.05 11.45 1.13
N ILE A 177 6.98 10.69 0.90
CA ILE A 177 6.67 9.47 1.66
C ILE A 177 7.75 8.42 1.33
N SER A 178 8.32 7.77 2.35
CA SER A 178 9.49 6.90 2.17
C SER A 178 9.20 5.45 2.53
N TYR A 179 8.87 5.17 3.78
CA TYR A 179 8.63 3.80 4.26
C TYR A 179 7.53 3.77 5.32
N SER A 180 7.04 2.59 5.59
CA SER A 180 6.16 2.34 6.73
C SER A 180 6.59 1.08 7.48
N GLN A 181 6.43 1.13 8.80
CA GLN A 181 6.50 -0.04 9.66
C GLN A 181 5.09 -0.54 9.90
N ARG A 182 4.86 -1.84 9.77
CA ARG A 182 3.54 -2.46 9.93
C ARG A 182 3.60 -3.62 10.91
N GLU A 183 2.58 -3.72 11.73
CA GLU A 183 2.37 -4.81 12.67
C GLU A 183 1.00 -5.43 12.43
N ILE A 184 0.94 -6.76 12.27
CA ILE A 184 -0.31 -7.50 12.08
C ILE A 184 -0.69 -8.16 13.39
N LYS A 185 -1.93 -7.94 13.82
CA LYS A 185 -2.49 -8.48 15.07
C LYS A 185 -3.81 -9.17 14.82
N PHE A 186 -4.11 -10.15 15.65
CA PHE A 186 -5.43 -10.74 15.78
C PHE A 186 -5.98 -10.40 17.17
N ARG A 187 -7.17 -9.78 17.24
CA ARG A 187 -7.81 -9.43 18.49
C ARG A 187 -9.33 -9.54 18.40
N LYS A 188 -10.00 -9.44 19.54
CA LYS A 188 -11.45 -9.28 19.55
C LYS A 188 -11.83 -7.96 18.88
N SER A 189 -12.95 -7.99 18.15
CA SER A 189 -13.55 -6.80 17.57
C SER A 189 -14.10 -5.88 18.66
N THR A 190 -14.05 -4.57 18.40
CA THR A 190 -14.76 -3.57 19.19
C THR A 190 -16.20 -3.44 18.68
N ASP A 191 -17.07 -2.80 19.49
CA ASP A 191 -18.46 -2.56 19.06
C ASP A 191 -18.52 -1.55 17.91
N GLU A 192 -17.59 -0.58 17.85
CA GLU A 192 -17.45 0.34 16.71
C GLU A 192 -17.14 -0.44 15.42
N GLU A 193 -16.21 -1.38 15.47
CA GLU A 193 -15.84 -2.19 14.30
C GLU A 193 -17.00 -3.06 13.81
N LYS A 194 -17.78 -3.65 14.72
CA LYS A 194 -18.97 -4.43 14.37
C LYS A 194 -20.06 -3.59 13.68
N ASN A 195 -20.14 -2.29 13.98
CA ASN A 195 -21.09 -1.39 13.35
C ASN A 195 -20.76 -1.08 11.88
N TYR A 196 -19.47 -1.14 11.52
CA TYR A 196 -19.00 -0.80 10.16
C TYR A 196 -18.66 -2.03 9.32
N ILE A 197 -18.12 -3.08 9.94
CA ILE A 197 -17.77 -4.33 9.25
C ILE A 197 -18.78 -5.39 9.67
N ASN A 198 -19.51 -5.94 8.71
CA ASN A 198 -20.42 -7.05 9.00
C ASN A 198 -19.62 -8.31 9.34
N LEU A 199 -19.43 -8.56 10.64
CA LEU A 199 -18.67 -9.70 11.16
C LEU A 199 -19.54 -10.95 11.38
N GLU A 200 -20.88 -10.82 11.23
CA GLU A 200 -21.83 -11.93 11.48
C GLU A 200 -21.58 -12.59 12.84
N ASN A 201 -21.12 -13.83 12.86
CA ASN A 201 -20.82 -14.60 14.07
C ASN A 201 -19.33 -14.55 14.46
N ILE A 202 -18.52 -13.73 13.78
CA ILE A 202 -17.08 -13.63 14.04
C ILE A 202 -16.83 -12.55 15.09
N ASP A 203 -16.21 -12.90 16.21
CA ASP A 203 -15.85 -11.97 17.28
C ASP A 203 -14.42 -11.42 17.18
N ARG A 204 -13.66 -11.84 16.16
CA ARG A 204 -12.26 -11.47 15.96
C ARG A 204 -12.02 -10.79 14.64
N VAL A 205 -11.02 -9.93 14.62
CA VAL A 205 -10.60 -9.16 13.45
C VAL A 205 -9.10 -9.26 13.25
N VAL A 206 -8.68 -9.06 12.00
CA VAL A 206 -7.28 -8.81 11.67
C VAL A 206 -7.03 -7.32 11.70
N VAL A 207 -6.01 -6.89 12.39
CA VAL A 207 -5.63 -5.48 12.51
C VAL A 207 -4.23 -5.27 12.00
N ILE A 208 -4.03 -4.24 11.18
CA ILE A 208 -2.71 -3.77 10.78
C ILE A 208 -2.50 -2.38 11.36
N ASP A 209 -1.56 -2.28 12.29
CA ASP A 209 -1.05 -1.00 12.76
C ASP A 209 0.10 -0.55 11.88
N THR A 210 0.05 0.69 11.41
CA THR A 210 1.01 1.24 10.46
C THR A 210 1.56 2.57 10.98
N HIS A 211 2.89 2.68 11.02
CA HIS A 211 3.60 3.95 11.22
C HIS A 211 4.24 4.34 9.89
N ALA A 212 3.86 5.47 9.32
CA ALA A 212 4.36 5.92 8.02
C ALA A 212 5.28 7.14 8.17
N TYR A 213 6.41 7.08 7.48
CA TYR A 213 7.52 8.03 7.61
C TYR A 213 7.83 8.73 6.31
N LEU A 214 8.21 10.00 6.42
CA LEU A 214 8.79 10.77 5.33
C LEU A 214 10.26 10.42 5.11
N SER A 215 10.82 10.86 3.98
CA SER A 215 12.24 10.66 3.64
C SER A 215 13.24 11.33 4.60
N ASN A 216 12.78 12.29 5.39
CA ASN A 216 13.56 12.94 6.46
C ASN A 216 13.46 12.24 7.82
N GLY A 217 12.78 11.08 7.89
CA GLY A 217 12.60 10.29 9.11
C GLY A 217 11.41 10.71 9.97
N ASN A 218 10.68 11.75 9.63
CA ASN A 218 9.53 12.19 10.43
C ASN A 218 8.36 11.22 10.27
N LEU A 219 7.78 10.78 11.39
CA LEU A 219 6.52 10.06 11.45
C LEU A 219 5.38 11.05 11.18
N PHE A 220 4.68 10.91 10.07
CA PHE A 220 3.59 11.81 9.69
C PHE A 220 2.21 11.21 9.86
N GLN A 221 2.11 9.87 9.88
CA GLN A 221 0.85 9.15 10.01
C GLN A 221 1.01 7.90 10.89
N TYR A 222 0.07 7.72 11.80
CA TYR A 222 -0.26 6.44 12.42
C TYR A 222 -1.62 5.99 11.94
N GLU A 223 -1.77 4.73 11.57
CA GLU A 223 -3.03 4.18 11.05
C GLU A 223 -3.27 2.79 11.59
N THR A 224 -4.50 2.55 12.02
CA THR A 224 -5.02 1.21 12.33
C THR A 224 -6.03 0.83 11.27
N ILE A 225 -5.79 -0.26 10.54
CA ILE A 225 -6.72 -0.83 9.58
C ILE A 225 -7.25 -2.14 10.13
N THR A 226 -8.56 -2.24 10.28
CA THR A 226 -9.26 -3.46 10.68
C THR A 226 -9.86 -4.13 9.45
N TYR A 227 -9.64 -5.44 9.33
CA TYR A 227 -10.14 -6.28 8.23
C TYR A 227 -11.09 -7.34 8.74
N HIS A 228 -12.11 -7.63 7.93
CA HIS A 228 -12.85 -8.86 8.07
C HIS A 228 -11.89 -10.06 7.85
N PRO A 229 -11.84 -11.06 8.74
CA PRO A 229 -10.87 -12.16 8.64
C PRO A 229 -10.92 -12.91 7.31
N ASP A 230 -12.12 -13.18 6.79
CA ASP A 230 -12.30 -13.89 5.52
C ASP A 230 -11.88 -13.10 4.29
N GLU A 231 -11.71 -11.78 4.44
CA GLU A 231 -11.27 -10.87 3.37
C GLU A 231 -9.79 -10.51 3.49
N PHE A 232 -9.07 -11.13 4.44
CA PHE A 232 -7.66 -10.89 4.67
C PHE A 232 -6.81 -12.08 4.28
N THR A 233 -5.91 -11.88 3.34
CA THR A 233 -4.86 -12.85 3.02
C THR A 233 -3.53 -12.10 2.94
N PHE A 234 -2.54 -12.59 3.64
CA PHE A 234 -1.16 -12.11 3.58
C PHE A 234 -0.26 -13.14 2.94
N THR A 235 0.50 -12.73 1.94
CA THR A 235 1.51 -13.58 1.30
C THR A 235 2.85 -12.87 1.31
N ALA A 236 3.87 -13.52 1.80
CA ALA A 236 5.25 -13.07 1.73
C ALA A 236 6.14 -14.16 1.14
N ILE A 237 7.21 -13.74 0.47
CA ILE A 237 8.24 -14.66 -0.03
C ILE A 237 9.39 -14.64 0.95
N ALA A 238 9.62 -15.77 1.61
CA ALA A 238 10.83 -15.98 2.41
C ALA A 238 11.97 -16.40 1.50
N LYS A 239 13.14 -15.76 1.66
CA LYS A 239 14.40 -16.13 1.00
C LYS A 239 15.35 -16.74 2.04
N ARG A 240 16.13 -17.74 1.61
CA ARG A 240 17.23 -18.34 2.39
C ARG A 240 18.57 -17.94 1.81
#